data_b52c0e9acb27dd2ebcb40b503420b9f0
#
_entry.id   b52c0e9acb27dd2ebcb40b503420b9f0
#
_cell.length_a   1.000
_cell.length_b   1.000
_cell.length_c   1.000
_cell.angle_alpha   90.00
_cell.angle_beta   90.00
_cell.angle_gamma   90.00
#
_symmetry.space_group_name_H-M   'P 1'
#
loop_
_entity.id
_entity.type
_entity.pdbx_description
1 polymer ?
#
loop_
_entity_poly.entity_id
_entity_poly.type
_entity_poly.pdbx_seq_one_letter_code
_entity_poly.pdbx_strand_id
1 'polypeptide(L)'
;MSPPRLGLRENLPQFSLLVLLNAFVGGMVGLERTVLPLLGEQEFGLTSKTAITSFIVSFGITKAIINLVAARLSDRIGRKPILIVGWLLALPVPFLIIMAPAWWWIDLANVLLGANQAMAWSMTVIMKIDLVGPRRRGLALGLNEFAGYFAVGAMSWISGYIAAHSGLRQPFYLGIGIAIIGLLLSVVVIRETRGHVALEAPSAPHGPRPPGLGRIFWVTSAGNVSLFAACQAGLVNNLNDGMSWGLYPLFFAAHALPIERIGTVKAVYPAVWGLLQVATGPLSDRWGRKGLIAWGMIVQAGGIWLTVLVPSYAAWILGAVLQGLGTAMVYPTLLAAIVDHAHPTWRASSLGVYRFWRDLGYAVGALLSGLIADAIGLGAAIHVVAALTLASGLVVGAIMRGPAPAPIATR
;
A
#
# COMPACT_ATOMS: atom_id res chain seq x y z
N MET A 1 -34.92 11.20 -0.62
CA MET A 1 -33.64 10.84 0.02
C MET A 1 -33.58 11.60 1.34
N SER A 2 -33.34 10.92 2.47
CA SER A 2 -33.11 11.59 3.75
C SER A 2 -31.87 12.49 3.65
N PRO A 3 -31.83 13.66 4.34
CA PRO A 3 -30.67 14.52 4.31
C PRO A 3 -29.43 13.78 4.82
N PRO A 4 -28.24 14.09 4.26
CA PRO A 4 -26.99 13.43 4.69
C PRO A 4 -26.76 13.71 6.20
N ARG A 5 -26.28 12.69 6.91
CA ARG A 5 -25.94 12.78 8.34
C ARG A 5 -24.53 12.23 8.55
N LEU A 6 -23.74 12.91 9.36
CA LEU A 6 -22.41 12.42 9.75
C LEU A 6 -22.54 11.39 10.91
N GLY A 7 -21.76 10.35 10.86
CA GLY A 7 -21.66 9.36 11.91
C GLY A 7 -21.52 7.93 11.39
N LEU A 8 -20.83 7.09 12.18
CA LEU A 8 -20.62 5.68 11.81
C LEU A 8 -21.93 4.88 11.88
N ARG A 9 -22.75 5.11 12.91
CA ARG A 9 -24.01 4.37 13.09
C ARG A 9 -25.03 4.73 12.01
N GLU A 10 -25.10 6.00 11.68
CA GLU A 10 -26.01 6.58 10.68
C GLU A 10 -25.71 6.07 9.27
N ASN A 11 -24.43 5.75 9.00
CA ASN A 11 -23.95 5.34 7.69
C ASN A 11 -23.38 3.92 7.68
N LEU A 12 -23.68 3.08 8.69
CA LEU A 12 -23.06 1.77 8.86
C LEU A 12 -23.17 0.85 7.61
N PRO A 13 -24.31 0.74 6.92
CA PRO A 13 -24.40 -0.10 5.72
C PRO A 13 -23.45 0.36 4.61
N GLN A 14 -23.42 1.66 4.31
CA GLN A 14 -22.56 2.25 3.28
C GLN A 14 -21.09 2.12 3.68
N PHE A 15 -20.77 2.35 4.96
CA PHE A 15 -19.43 2.20 5.50
C PHE A 15 -18.92 0.77 5.37
N SER A 16 -19.74 -0.23 5.75
CA SER A 16 -19.36 -1.65 5.66
C SER A 16 -19.16 -2.11 4.22
N LEU A 17 -19.99 -1.63 3.28
CA LEU A 17 -19.80 -1.89 1.85
C LEU A 17 -18.48 -1.32 1.33
N LEU A 18 -18.09 -0.11 1.77
CA LEU A 18 -16.80 0.48 1.40
C LEU A 18 -15.61 -0.26 2.01
N VAL A 19 -15.77 -0.87 3.21
CA VAL A 19 -14.78 -1.76 3.80
C VAL A 19 -14.62 -3.03 2.96
N LEU A 20 -15.75 -3.64 2.55
CA LEU A 20 -15.75 -4.82 1.68
C LEU A 20 -15.11 -4.51 0.31
N LEU A 21 -15.46 -3.39 -0.31
CA LEU A 21 -14.85 -2.98 -1.57
C LEU A 21 -13.34 -2.79 -1.43
N ASN A 22 -12.86 -2.24 -0.31
CA ASN A 22 -11.43 -2.14 -0.08
C ASN A 22 -10.75 -3.51 0.11
N ALA A 23 -11.44 -4.46 0.75
CA ALA A 23 -10.97 -5.84 0.81
C ALA A 23 -10.87 -6.46 -0.59
N PHE A 24 -11.82 -6.19 -1.49
CA PHE A 24 -11.75 -6.65 -2.89
C PHE A 24 -10.55 -6.03 -3.64
N VAL A 25 -10.27 -4.74 -3.44
CA VAL A 25 -9.08 -4.10 -4.02
C VAL A 25 -7.80 -4.76 -3.51
N GLY A 26 -7.72 -5.02 -2.20
CA GLY A 26 -6.60 -5.79 -1.61
C GLY A 26 -6.52 -7.21 -2.15
N GLY A 27 -7.67 -7.87 -2.31
CA GLY A 27 -7.76 -9.23 -2.87
C GLY A 27 -7.19 -9.34 -4.29
N MET A 28 -7.51 -8.39 -5.18
CA MET A 28 -6.93 -8.33 -6.53
C MET A 28 -5.40 -8.30 -6.50
N VAL A 29 -4.83 -7.49 -5.61
CA VAL A 29 -3.39 -7.39 -5.42
C VAL A 29 -2.81 -8.68 -4.83
N GLY A 30 -3.51 -9.28 -3.84
CA GLY A 30 -3.06 -10.52 -3.18
C GLY A 30 -2.96 -11.71 -4.11
N LEU A 31 -3.86 -11.84 -5.10
CA LEU A 31 -3.83 -12.92 -6.08
C LEU A 31 -2.50 -13.04 -6.82
N GLU A 32 -1.81 -11.92 -7.06
CA GLU A 32 -0.58 -11.88 -7.83
C GLU A 32 0.67 -12.19 -7.01
N ARG A 33 0.68 -11.89 -5.71
CA ARG A 33 1.89 -11.82 -4.87
C ARG A 33 2.62 -13.13 -4.64
N THR A 34 1.92 -14.25 -4.75
CA THR A 34 2.52 -15.59 -4.65
C THR A 34 2.85 -16.14 -6.03
N VAL A 35 2.00 -15.89 -7.01
CA VAL A 35 1.93 -16.66 -8.25
C VAL A 35 2.68 -16.03 -9.41
N LEU A 36 2.58 -14.71 -9.62
CA LEU A 36 3.15 -14.09 -10.84
C LEU A 36 4.66 -14.26 -11.00
N PRO A 37 5.50 -14.13 -9.95
CA PRO A 37 6.94 -14.39 -10.14
C PRO A 37 7.23 -15.82 -10.59
N LEU A 38 6.51 -16.80 -10.05
CA LEU A 38 6.64 -18.21 -10.43
C LEU A 38 6.09 -18.47 -11.85
N LEU A 39 5.00 -17.80 -12.23
CA LEU A 39 4.46 -17.83 -13.60
C LEU A 39 5.50 -17.33 -14.61
N GLY A 40 6.19 -16.22 -14.28
CA GLY A 40 7.25 -15.67 -15.13
C GLY A 40 8.40 -16.65 -15.34
N GLU A 41 8.84 -17.30 -14.27
CA GLU A 41 9.94 -18.29 -14.35
C GLU A 41 9.51 -19.59 -15.01
N GLN A 42 8.35 -20.19 -14.63
CA GLN A 42 7.97 -21.55 -15.00
C GLN A 42 7.21 -21.62 -16.33
N GLU A 43 6.33 -20.69 -16.65
CA GLU A 43 5.54 -20.74 -17.88
C GLU A 43 6.12 -19.86 -19.00
N PHE A 44 6.67 -18.67 -18.65
CA PHE A 44 7.28 -17.80 -19.64
C PHE A 44 8.79 -18.01 -19.83
N GLY A 45 9.41 -18.87 -19.02
CA GLY A 45 10.84 -19.20 -19.13
C GLY A 45 11.78 -18.01 -18.86
N LEU A 46 11.33 -17.01 -18.11
CA LEU A 46 12.13 -15.83 -17.83
C LEU A 46 13.24 -16.16 -16.84
N THR A 47 14.49 -15.93 -17.21
CA THR A 47 15.65 -16.11 -16.33
C THR A 47 16.02 -14.83 -15.58
N SER A 48 15.84 -13.66 -16.21
CA SER A 48 16.12 -12.35 -15.61
C SER A 48 15.08 -12.03 -14.52
N LYS A 49 15.56 -11.75 -13.32
CA LYS A 49 14.73 -11.34 -12.18
C LYS A 49 14.18 -9.93 -12.38
N THR A 50 14.95 -9.08 -13.07
CA THR A 50 14.48 -7.74 -13.50
C THR A 50 13.29 -7.86 -14.45
N ALA A 51 13.35 -8.77 -15.43
CA ALA A 51 12.22 -9.01 -16.33
C ALA A 51 11.00 -9.57 -15.57
N ILE A 52 11.21 -10.52 -14.66
CA ILE A 52 10.13 -11.09 -13.85
C ILE A 52 9.46 -10.01 -12.98
N THR A 53 10.23 -9.08 -12.39
CA THR A 53 9.69 -8.06 -11.49
C THR A 53 9.13 -6.82 -12.21
N SER A 54 9.17 -6.75 -13.54
CA SER A 54 8.69 -5.61 -14.35
C SER A 54 7.21 -5.28 -14.09
N PHE A 55 6.37 -6.28 -13.80
CA PHE A 55 4.98 -6.07 -13.46
C PHE A 55 4.79 -5.21 -12.19
N ILE A 56 5.67 -5.34 -11.19
CA ILE A 56 5.64 -4.51 -9.98
C ILE A 56 6.11 -3.09 -10.30
N VAL A 57 7.08 -2.94 -11.20
CA VAL A 57 7.54 -1.63 -11.70
C VAL A 57 6.38 -0.90 -12.38
N SER A 58 5.69 -1.58 -13.30
CA SER A 58 4.52 -1.06 -14.02
C SER A 58 3.41 -0.66 -13.06
N PHE A 59 3.07 -1.52 -12.10
CA PHE A 59 2.11 -1.26 -11.04
C PHE A 59 2.49 -0.03 -10.20
N GLY A 60 3.72 0.02 -9.68
CA GLY A 60 4.19 1.05 -8.77
C GLY A 60 4.24 2.43 -9.40
N ILE A 61 4.77 2.55 -10.62
CA ILE A 61 4.82 3.82 -11.36
C ILE A 61 3.40 4.33 -11.63
N THR A 62 2.53 3.48 -12.16
CA THR A 62 1.15 3.86 -12.48
C THR A 62 0.40 4.29 -11.23
N LYS A 63 0.52 3.54 -10.14
CA LYS A 63 -0.11 3.88 -8.87
C LYS A 63 0.39 5.20 -8.31
N ALA A 64 1.70 5.45 -8.34
CA ALA A 64 2.30 6.68 -7.84
C ALA A 64 1.77 7.92 -8.60
N ILE A 65 1.74 7.85 -9.93
CA ILE A 65 1.27 8.94 -10.78
C ILE A 65 -0.23 9.18 -10.59
N ILE A 66 -1.04 8.14 -10.63
CA ILE A 66 -2.50 8.27 -10.56
C ILE A 66 -2.95 8.74 -9.17
N ASN A 67 -2.28 8.35 -8.09
CA ASN A 67 -2.59 8.86 -6.75
C ASN A 67 -2.44 10.38 -6.62
N LEU A 68 -1.50 11.01 -7.36
CA LEU A 68 -1.37 12.48 -7.38
C LEU A 68 -2.60 13.17 -7.98
N VAL A 69 -3.28 12.51 -8.90
CA VAL A 69 -4.37 13.11 -9.70
C VAL A 69 -5.74 12.70 -9.18
N ALA A 70 -5.91 11.44 -8.76
CA ALA A 70 -7.21 10.86 -8.42
C ALA A 70 -7.95 11.61 -7.31
N ALA A 71 -7.24 12.01 -6.24
CA ALA A 71 -7.85 12.75 -5.13
C ALA A 71 -8.40 14.11 -5.57
N ARG A 72 -7.64 14.87 -6.38
CA ARG A 72 -8.10 16.17 -6.91
C ARG A 72 -9.25 16.02 -7.89
N LEU A 73 -9.19 15.00 -8.74
CA LEU A 73 -10.25 14.73 -9.70
C LEU A 73 -11.55 14.38 -8.96
N SER A 74 -11.46 13.62 -7.87
CA SER A 74 -12.63 13.27 -7.05
C SER A 74 -13.32 14.48 -6.41
N ASP A 75 -12.58 15.54 -6.11
CA ASP A 75 -13.17 16.78 -5.60
C ASP A 75 -14.00 17.50 -6.66
N ARG A 76 -13.65 17.35 -7.94
CA ARG A 76 -14.35 17.99 -9.07
C ARG A 76 -15.56 17.20 -9.56
N ILE A 77 -15.39 15.91 -9.83
CA ILE A 77 -16.41 15.07 -10.48
C ILE A 77 -17.15 14.13 -9.51
N GLY A 78 -16.71 14.05 -8.25
CA GLY A 78 -17.29 13.16 -7.23
C GLY A 78 -16.43 11.93 -6.94
N ARG A 79 -16.72 11.28 -5.81
CA ARG A 79 -15.97 10.08 -5.35
C ARG A 79 -16.43 8.83 -6.10
N LYS A 80 -17.74 8.66 -6.24
CA LYS A 80 -18.34 7.48 -6.88
C LYS A 80 -17.89 7.30 -8.34
N PRO A 81 -17.84 8.31 -9.23
CA PRO A 81 -17.35 8.15 -10.59
C PRO A 81 -15.91 7.63 -10.65
N ILE A 82 -15.01 8.14 -9.80
CA ILE A 82 -13.62 7.68 -9.75
C ILE A 82 -13.52 6.22 -9.27
N LEU A 83 -14.34 5.84 -8.28
CA LEU A 83 -14.43 4.46 -7.81
C LEU A 83 -14.88 3.51 -8.94
N ILE A 84 -15.90 3.89 -9.71
CA ILE A 84 -16.40 3.12 -10.86
C ILE A 84 -15.32 2.97 -11.93
N VAL A 85 -14.65 4.06 -12.31
CA VAL A 85 -13.54 4.01 -13.28
C VAL A 85 -12.43 3.07 -12.77
N GLY A 86 -12.09 3.15 -11.49
CA GLY A 86 -11.15 2.22 -10.88
C GLY A 86 -11.55 0.75 -11.09
N TRP A 87 -12.80 0.37 -10.86
CA TRP A 87 -13.27 -1.00 -11.06
C TRP A 87 -13.41 -1.39 -12.54
N LEU A 88 -13.73 -0.44 -13.44
CA LEU A 88 -13.71 -0.70 -14.89
C LEU A 88 -12.29 -1.06 -15.36
N LEU A 89 -11.26 -0.40 -14.81
CA LEU A 89 -9.85 -0.73 -15.11
C LEU A 89 -9.42 -2.06 -14.50
N ALA A 90 -10.03 -2.50 -13.40
CA ALA A 90 -9.75 -3.82 -12.81
C ALA A 90 -10.32 -4.98 -13.63
N LEU A 91 -11.42 -4.75 -14.35
CA LEU A 91 -12.16 -5.82 -15.03
C LEU A 91 -11.31 -6.60 -16.05
N PRO A 92 -10.51 -5.99 -16.93
CA PRO A 92 -9.67 -6.72 -17.88
C PRO A 92 -8.45 -7.40 -17.24
N VAL A 93 -8.02 -7.00 -16.04
CA VAL A 93 -6.77 -7.49 -15.41
C VAL A 93 -6.68 -9.02 -15.36
N PRO A 94 -7.64 -9.75 -14.76
CA PRO A 94 -7.53 -11.21 -14.66
C PRO A 94 -7.60 -11.89 -16.05
N PHE A 95 -8.34 -11.34 -17.00
CA PHE A 95 -8.39 -11.88 -18.36
C PHE A 95 -7.06 -11.73 -19.07
N LEU A 96 -6.41 -10.56 -18.94
CA LEU A 96 -5.09 -10.32 -19.51
C LEU A 96 -4.07 -11.32 -18.96
N ILE A 97 -4.12 -11.65 -17.67
CA ILE A 97 -3.19 -12.61 -17.05
C ILE A 97 -3.50 -14.04 -17.50
N ILE A 98 -4.77 -14.46 -17.47
CA ILE A 98 -5.18 -15.82 -17.86
C ILE A 98 -4.82 -16.11 -19.32
N MET A 99 -5.05 -15.14 -20.21
CA MET A 99 -4.89 -15.31 -21.66
C MET A 99 -3.50 -14.84 -22.15
N ALA A 100 -2.60 -14.39 -21.28
CA ALA A 100 -1.31 -13.82 -21.65
C ALA A 100 -0.48 -14.77 -22.53
N PRO A 101 -0.17 -14.41 -23.80
CA PRO A 101 0.74 -15.16 -24.65
C PRO A 101 2.21 -14.72 -24.45
N ALA A 102 2.44 -13.56 -23.84
CA ALA A 102 3.75 -12.99 -23.60
C ALA A 102 3.75 -12.14 -22.31
N TRP A 103 4.92 -11.96 -21.70
CA TRP A 103 5.05 -11.31 -20.39
C TRP A 103 4.55 -9.84 -20.36
N TRP A 104 4.69 -9.10 -21.44
CA TRP A 104 4.20 -7.71 -21.50
C TRP A 104 2.67 -7.56 -21.26
N TRP A 105 1.87 -8.65 -21.47
CA TRP A 105 0.46 -8.67 -21.09
C TRP A 105 0.29 -8.58 -19.57
N ILE A 106 1.20 -9.21 -18.83
CA ILE A 106 1.24 -9.16 -17.37
C ILE A 106 1.61 -7.74 -16.93
N ASP A 107 2.58 -7.10 -17.60
CA ASP A 107 2.94 -5.70 -17.35
C ASP A 107 1.75 -4.76 -17.61
N LEU A 108 1.03 -4.95 -18.72
CA LEU A 108 -0.19 -4.18 -19.03
C LEU A 108 -1.29 -4.40 -18.00
N ALA A 109 -1.53 -5.64 -17.58
CA ALA A 109 -2.47 -5.96 -16.51
C ALA A 109 -2.12 -5.20 -15.23
N ASN A 110 -0.84 -5.11 -14.91
CA ASN A 110 -0.36 -4.40 -13.72
C ASN A 110 -0.37 -2.87 -13.83
N VAL A 111 -0.25 -2.30 -15.04
CA VAL A 111 -0.59 -0.89 -15.26
C VAL A 111 -2.06 -0.62 -14.89
N LEU A 112 -2.97 -1.46 -15.36
CA LEU A 112 -4.40 -1.33 -15.06
C LEU A 112 -4.71 -1.58 -13.58
N LEU A 113 -4.08 -2.57 -12.96
CA LEU A 113 -4.24 -2.86 -11.54
C LEU A 113 -3.68 -1.74 -10.66
N GLY A 114 -2.55 -1.14 -11.03
CA GLY A 114 -1.98 0.04 -10.37
C GLY A 114 -2.93 1.24 -10.42
N ALA A 115 -3.56 1.47 -11.57
CA ALA A 115 -4.58 2.50 -11.73
C ALA A 115 -5.84 2.20 -10.90
N ASN A 116 -6.34 0.96 -10.93
CA ASN A 116 -7.44 0.51 -10.09
C ASN A 116 -7.15 0.77 -8.61
N GLN A 117 -5.99 0.32 -8.13
CA GLN A 117 -5.64 0.46 -6.73
C GLN A 117 -5.52 1.94 -6.31
N ALA A 118 -4.90 2.78 -7.14
CA ALA A 118 -4.81 4.21 -6.87
C ALA A 118 -6.18 4.88 -6.75
N MET A 119 -7.11 4.54 -7.64
CA MET A 119 -8.46 5.11 -7.65
C MET A 119 -9.35 4.48 -6.58
N ALA A 120 -9.55 3.17 -6.62
CA ALA A 120 -10.52 2.49 -5.77
C ALA A 120 -10.12 2.50 -4.29
N TRP A 121 -8.85 2.23 -3.95
CA TRP A 121 -8.36 2.33 -2.57
C TRP A 121 -8.52 3.74 -2.01
N SER A 122 -8.09 4.75 -2.77
CA SER A 122 -8.20 6.14 -2.31
C SER A 122 -9.65 6.57 -2.14
N MET A 123 -10.55 6.18 -3.05
CA MET A 123 -11.97 6.54 -2.93
C MET A 123 -12.64 5.85 -1.75
N THR A 124 -12.37 4.56 -1.50
CA THR A 124 -12.92 3.87 -0.32
C THR A 124 -12.44 4.50 0.99
N VAL A 125 -11.20 5.02 1.06
CA VAL A 125 -10.69 5.79 2.20
C VAL A 125 -11.45 7.11 2.35
N ILE A 126 -11.47 7.94 1.28
CA ILE A 126 -12.07 9.28 1.33
C ILE A 126 -13.56 9.20 1.65
N MET A 127 -14.29 8.30 0.98
CA MET A 127 -15.73 8.14 1.22
C MET A 127 -16.05 7.71 2.65
N LYS A 128 -15.24 6.85 3.28
CA LYS A 128 -15.42 6.47 4.68
C LYS A 128 -15.16 7.65 5.63
N ILE A 129 -14.16 8.47 5.34
CA ILE A 129 -13.88 9.71 6.09
C ILE A 129 -15.05 10.67 5.96
N ASP A 130 -15.57 10.89 4.75
CA ASP A 130 -16.72 11.75 4.50
C ASP A 130 -17.96 11.31 5.32
N LEU A 131 -18.20 10.00 5.46
CA LEU A 131 -19.35 9.47 6.19
C LEU A 131 -19.26 9.61 7.71
N VAL A 132 -18.07 9.41 8.29
CA VAL A 132 -17.91 9.37 9.76
C VAL A 132 -17.62 10.72 10.38
N GLY A 133 -17.13 11.68 9.60
CA GLY A 133 -16.75 13.00 10.08
C GLY A 133 -15.48 13.04 10.94
N PRO A 134 -15.10 14.22 11.50
CA PRO A 134 -13.79 14.47 12.10
C PRO A 134 -13.44 13.56 13.28
N ARG A 135 -14.44 13.24 14.12
CA ARG A 135 -14.21 12.52 15.39
C ARG A 135 -13.78 11.06 15.23
N ARG A 136 -14.09 10.41 14.10
CA ARG A 136 -13.83 8.97 13.88
C ARG A 136 -12.97 8.66 12.66
N ARG A 137 -12.26 9.64 12.13
CA ARG A 137 -11.37 9.48 10.94
C ARG A 137 -10.31 8.40 11.16
N GLY A 138 -9.70 8.36 12.35
CA GLY A 138 -8.70 7.35 12.68
C GLY A 138 -9.25 5.92 12.61
N LEU A 139 -10.46 5.69 13.13
CA LEU A 139 -11.13 4.39 13.05
C LEU A 139 -11.45 4.02 11.59
N ALA A 140 -11.94 4.97 10.79
CA ALA A 140 -12.26 4.74 9.38
C ALA A 140 -11.02 4.35 8.58
N LEU A 141 -9.89 5.04 8.81
CA LEU A 141 -8.60 4.74 8.21
C LEU A 141 -8.08 3.36 8.64
N GLY A 142 -8.10 3.08 9.96
CA GLY A 142 -7.64 1.81 10.49
C GLY A 142 -8.41 0.62 9.94
N LEU A 143 -9.75 0.69 9.89
CA LEU A 143 -10.58 -0.36 9.31
C LEU A 143 -10.40 -0.51 7.80
N ASN A 144 -10.14 0.61 7.08
CA ASN A 144 -9.83 0.54 5.66
C ASN A 144 -8.57 -0.26 5.41
N GLU A 145 -7.48 0.13 6.07
CA GLU A 145 -6.17 -0.47 5.85
C GLU A 145 -6.17 -1.92 6.35
N PHE A 146 -6.79 -2.21 7.51
CA PHE A 146 -6.99 -3.58 7.98
C PHE A 146 -7.66 -4.46 6.92
N ALA A 147 -8.81 -4.05 6.41
CA ALA A 147 -9.56 -4.85 5.45
C ALA A 147 -8.75 -5.08 4.15
N GLY A 148 -8.08 -4.05 3.65
CA GLY A 148 -7.27 -4.13 2.44
C GLY A 148 -6.09 -5.09 2.61
N TYR A 149 -5.25 -4.90 3.62
CA TYR A 149 -4.05 -5.73 3.80
C TYR A 149 -4.33 -7.14 4.31
N PHE A 150 -5.37 -7.30 5.13
CA PHE A 150 -5.84 -8.64 5.51
C PHE A 150 -6.29 -9.44 4.26
N ALA A 151 -7.02 -8.79 3.36
CA ALA A 151 -7.42 -9.41 2.09
C ALA A 151 -6.24 -9.69 1.15
N VAL A 152 -5.21 -8.83 1.12
CA VAL A 152 -3.94 -9.15 0.41
C VAL A 152 -3.36 -10.45 0.95
N GLY A 153 -3.26 -10.61 2.27
CA GLY A 153 -2.77 -11.83 2.90
C GLY A 153 -3.62 -13.04 2.58
N ALA A 154 -4.92 -12.95 2.81
CA ALA A 154 -5.85 -14.05 2.56
C ALA A 154 -5.81 -14.53 1.10
N MET A 155 -5.80 -13.60 0.14
CA MET A 155 -5.76 -13.95 -1.28
C MET A 155 -4.39 -14.42 -1.74
N SER A 156 -3.29 -13.99 -1.10
CA SER A 156 -1.96 -14.57 -1.34
C SER A 156 -1.88 -16.04 -0.92
N TRP A 157 -2.52 -16.38 0.20
CA TRP A 157 -2.65 -17.77 0.64
C TRP A 157 -3.54 -18.58 -0.30
N ILE A 158 -4.75 -18.08 -0.61
CA ILE A 158 -5.72 -18.75 -1.49
C ILE A 158 -5.12 -18.97 -2.88
N SER A 159 -4.42 -17.97 -3.44
CA SER A 159 -3.79 -18.09 -4.75
C SER A 159 -2.68 -19.15 -4.76
N GLY A 160 -1.86 -19.23 -3.70
CA GLY A 160 -0.86 -20.27 -3.55
C GLY A 160 -1.47 -21.67 -3.46
N TYR A 161 -2.57 -21.81 -2.70
CA TYR A 161 -3.30 -23.08 -2.58
C TYR A 161 -3.91 -23.53 -3.92
N ILE A 162 -4.62 -22.63 -4.61
CA ILE A 162 -5.22 -22.96 -5.92
C ILE A 162 -4.13 -23.27 -6.95
N ALA A 163 -3.05 -22.50 -6.98
CA ALA A 163 -1.96 -22.70 -7.91
C ALA A 163 -1.27 -24.05 -7.72
N ALA A 164 -1.13 -24.52 -6.46
CA ALA A 164 -0.56 -25.82 -6.14
C ALA A 164 -1.38 -27.00 -6.69
N HIS A 165 -2.72 -26.87 -6.74
CA HIS A 165 -3.62 -27.98 -7.11
C HIS A 165 -4.15 -27.90 -8.54
N SER A 166 -4.17 -26.71 -9.14
CA SER A 166 -4.89 -26.48 -10.41
C SER A 166 -4.07 -25.74 -11.47
N GLY A 167 -2.90 -25.18 -11.09
CA GLY A 167 -2.00 -24.45 -11.99
C GLY A 167 -1.97 -22.95 -11.74
N LEU A 168 -0.88 -22.30 -12.21
CA LEU A 168 -0.51 -20.92 -11.85
C LEU A 168 -1.51 -19.86 -12.33
N ARG A 169 -2.27 -20.10 -13.39
CA ARG A 169 -3.26 -19.14 -13.93
C ARG A 169 -4.63 -19.26 -13.27
N GLN A 170 -4.94 -20.38 -12.61
CA GLN A 170 -6.26 -20.66 -12.05
C GLN A 170 -6.72 -19.69 -10.96
N PRO A 171 -5.85 -19.16 -10.08
CA PRO A 171 -6.28 -18.19 -9.07
C PRO A 171 -6.94 -16.93 -9.67
N PHE A 172 -6.58 -16.55 -10.89
CA PHE A 172 -7.10 -15.33 -11.52
C PHE A 172 -8.57 -15.41 -11.93
N TYR A 173 -9.17 -16.62 -12.01
CA TYR A 173 -10.63 -16.76 -12.18
C TYR A 173 -11.40 -16.17 -11.00
N LEU A 174 -10.86 -16.24 -9.76
CA LEU A 174 -11.43 -15.51 -8.62
C LEU A 174 -11.36 -14.00 -8.83
N GLY A 175 -10.28 -13.50 -9.47
CA GLY A 175 -10.13 -12.10 -9.82
C GLY A 175 -11.24 -11.58 -10.72
N ILE A 176 -11.75 -12.40 -11.65
CA ILE A 176 -12.92 -12.07 -12.49
C ILE A 176 -14.13 -11.80 -11.61
N GLY A 177 -14.45 -12.72 -10.69
CA GLY A 177 -15.57 -12.58 -9.77
C GLY A 177 -15.45 -11.33 -8.90
N ILE A 178 -14.26 -11.09 -8.33
CA ILE A 178 -13.99 -9.91 -7.51
C ILE A 178 -14.18 -8.61 -8.31
N ALA A 179 -13.66 -8.54 -9.53
CA ALA A 179 -13.77 -7.35 -10.37
C ALA A 179 -15.22 -7.05 -10.77
N ILE A 180 -15.98 -8.08 -11.17
CA ILE A 180 -17.39 -7.94 -11.53
C ILE A 180 -18.21 -7.49 -10.31
N ILE A 181 -18.08 -8.16 -9.17
CA ILE A 181 -18.83 -7.81 -7.95
C ILE A 181 -18.43 -6.42 -7.47
N GLY A 182 -17.13 -6.07 -7.47
CA GLY A 182 -16.64 -4.75 -7.11
C GLY A 182 -17.24 -3.65 -7.98
N LEU A 183 -17.30 -3.87 -9.30
CA LEU A 183 -17.93 -2.94 -10.25
C LEU A 183 -19.44 -2.81 -10.00
N LEU A 184 -20.16 -3.94 -9.91
CA LEU A 184 -21.61 -3.95 -9.68
C LEU A 184 -21.98 -3.24 -8.37
N LEU A 185 -21.30 -3.53 -7.27
CA LEU A 185 -21.53 -2.85 -5.99
C LEU A 185 -21.25 -1.33 -6.10
N SER A 186 -20.19 -0.94 -6.80
CA SER A 186 -19.84 0.47 -6.99
C SER A 186 -20.88 1.22 -7.83
N VAL A 187 -21.45 0.58 -8.85
CA VAL A 187 -22.46 1.20 -9.72
C VAL A 187 -23.82 1.25 -9.04
N VAL A 188 -24.29 0.11 -8.49
CA VAL A 188 -25.67 -0.07 -8.04
C VAL A 188 -25.89 0.37 -6.60
N VAL A 189 -24.99 0.00 -5.68
CA VAL A 189 -25.23 0.09 -4.23
C VAL A 189 -24.53 1.28 -3.58
N ILE A 190 -23.29 1.57 -3.96
CA ILE A 190 -22.53 2.67 -3.39
C ILE A 190 -23.14 4.02 -3.77
N ARG A 191 -23.30 4.90 -2.77
CA ARG A 191 -23.82 6.26 -2.94
C ARG A 191 -22.69 7.27 -2.92
N GLU A 192 -22.87 8.38 -3.63
CA GLU A 192 -21.93 9.50 -3.60
C GLU A 192 -21.87 10.15 -2.20
N THR A 193 -20.64 10.46 -1.72
CA THR A 193 -20.43 11.02 -0.38
C THR A 193 -20.06 12.50 -0.38
N ARG A 194 -19.88 13.12 -1.54
CA ARG A 194 -19.49 14.54 -1.66
C ARG A 194 -20.41 15.49 -0.87
N GLY A 195 -21.71 15.18 -0.78
CA GLY A 195 -22.67 15.96 -0.01
C GLY A 195 -22.40 15.98 1.51
N HIS A 196 -21.70 14.98 2.04
CA HIS A 196 -21.34 14.92 3.47
C HIS A 196 -20.22 15.92 3.81
N VAL A 197 -19.35 16.26 2.85
CA VAL A 197 -18.26 17.24 3.04
C VAL A 197 -18.83 18.63 3.37
N ALA A 198 -19.97 19.02 2.76
CA ALA A 198 -20.63 20.28 3.02
C ALA A 198 -21.12 20.41 4.47
N LEU A 199 -21.39 19.29 5.16
CA LEU A 199 -21.80 19.28 6.55
C LEU A 199 -20.63 19.48 7.54
N GLU A 200 -19.39 19.25 7.07
CA GLU A 200 -18.19 19.48 7.88
C GLU A 200 -17.68 20.92 7.80
N ALA A 201 -18.12 21.67 6.82
CA ALA A 201 -17.62 22.99 6.51
C ALA A 201 -18.48 24.15 7.13
N PRO A 202 -18.31 24.46 8.43
CA PRO A 202 -18.47 25.84 8.85
C PRO A 202 -17.11 26.50 8.56
N SER A 203 -17.09 27.34 7.49
CA SER A 203 -16.15 28.46 7.30
C SER A 203 -14.72 28.21 7.80
N ALA A 204 -13.91 27.46 7.05
CA ALA A 204 -12.48 27.55 7.26
C ALA A 204 -12.05 29.01 7.03
N PRO A 205 -11.36 29.68 7.98
CA PRO A 205 -10.85 31.01 7.77
C PRO A 205 -10.03 31.03 6.47
N HIS A 206 -10.20 32.07 5.69
CA HIS A 206 -9.41 32.32 4.48
C HIS A 206 -7.96 32.57 4.91
N GLY A 207 -7.19 31.50 5.09
CA GLY A 207 -5.76 31.56 5.34
C GLY A 207 -5.01 32.02 4.06
N PRO A 208 -3.73 32.38 4.17
CA PRO A 208 -2.92 32.78 3.03
C PRO A 208 -2.96 31.69 1.94
N ARG A 209 -2.99 32.11 0.68
CA ARG A 209 -3.02 31.19 -0.48
C ARG A 209 -1.88 30.18 -0.36
N PRO A 210 -2.15 28.88 -0.52
CA PRO A 210 -1.08 27.87 -0.46
C PRO A 210 -0.06 28.12 -1.57
N PRO A 211 1.22 27.80 -1.31
CA PRO A 211 2.27 27.87 -2.33
C PRO A 211 1.92 27.02 -3.55
N GLY A 212 2.53 27.33 -4.70
CA GLY A 212 2.40 26.49 -5.90
C GLY A 212 2.88 25.06 -5.65
N LEU A 213 2.31 24.10 -6.36
CA LEU A 213 2.59 22.67 -6.20
C LEU A 213 4.07 22.31 -6.26
N GLY A 214 4.82 22.91 -7.18
CA GLY A 214 6.27 22.65 -7.29
C GLY A 214 7.01 23.01 -6.00
N ARG A 215 6.64 24.12 -5.33
CA ARG A 215 7.23 24.48 -4.03
C ARG A 215 6.82 23.51 -2.91
N ILE A 216 5.56 23.10 -2.89
CA ILE A 216 5.09 22.09 -1.90
C ILE A 216 5.82 20.76 -2.12
N PHE A 217 5.96 20.33 -3.37
CA PHE A 217 6.72 19.12 -3.73
C PHE A 217 8.17 19.22 -3.24
N TRP A 218 8.86 20.33 -3.54
CA TRP A 218 10.24 20.55 -3.10
C TRP A 218 10.37 20.55 -1.57
N VAL A 219 9.53 21.33 -0.87
CA VAL A 219 9.59 21.44 0.59
C VAL A 219 9.33 20.09 1.26
N THR A 220 8.36 19.32 0.74
CA THR A 220 8.02 18.01 1.30
C THR A 220 9.10 16.97 1.00
N SER A 221 9.72 17.03 -0.19
CA SER A 221 10.69 16.04 -0.63
C SER A 221 12.12 16.31 -0.11
N ALA A 222 12.52 17.59 0.07
CA ALA A 222 13.89 17.94 0.39
C ALA A 222 14.04 19.19 1.28
N GLY A 223 13.12 20.14 1.20
CA GLY A 223 13.26 21.45 1.87
C GLY A 223 13.01 21.43 3.38
N ASN A 224 12.36 20.39 3.92
CA ASN A 224 12.13 20.19 5.34
C ASN A 224 12.69 18.84 5.77
N VAL A 225 13.61 18.83 6.71
CA VAL A 225 14.35 17.63 7.14
C VAL A 225 13.43 16.52 7.68
N SER A 226 12.40 16.87 8.44
CA SER A 226 11.46 15.88 8.98
C SER A 226 10.52 15.31 7.91
N LEU A 227 10.08 16.16 6.95
CA LEU A 227 9.28 15.69 5.82
C LEU A 227 10.11 14.83 4.87
N PHE A 228 11.36 15.19 4.60
CA PHE A 228 12.31 14.36 3.87
C PHE A 228 12.50 13.00 4.54
N ALA A 229 12.76 13.00 5.87
CA ALA A 229 12.93 11.77 6.63
C ALA A 229 11.70 10.86 6.52
N ALA A 230 10.49 11.42 6.54
CA ALA A 230 9.27 10.64 6.35
C ALA A 230 9.08 10.15 4.90
N CYS A 231 9.40 10.98 3.89
CA CYS A 231 9.28 10.59 2.49
C CYS A 231 10.25 9.46 2.11
N GLN A 232 11.53 9.55 2.53
CA GLN A 232 12.50 8.50 2.26
C GLN A 232 12.16 7.20 2.99
N ALA A 233 11.69 7.27 4.25
CA ALA A 233 11.26 6.09 4.99
C ALA A 233 10.02 5.43 4.36
N GLY A 234 9.08 6.22 3.87
CA GLY A 234 7.93 5.72 3.12
C GLY A 234 8.33 5.03 1.82
N LEU A 235 9.27 5.62 1.07
CA LEU A 235 9.83 5.02 -0.15
C LEU A 235 10.49 3.68 0.17
N VAL A 236 11.37 3.64 1.17
CA VAL A 236 12.11 2.41 1.54
C VAL A 236 11.17 1.35 2.12
N ASN A 237 10.13 1.74 2.89
CA ASN A 237 9.14 0.79 3.36
C ASN A 237 8.44 0.05 2.20
N ASN A 238 8.04 0.76 1.14
CA ASN A 238 7.42 0.14 -0.03
C ASN A 238 8.46 -0.47 -1.01
N LEU A 239 9.73 -0.08 -0.93
CA LEU A 239 10.83 -0.75 -1.60
C LEU A 239 10.97 -2.20 -1.08
N ASN A 240 10.80 -2.41 0.24
CA ASN A 240 10.76 -3.73 0.85
C ASN A 240 9.63 -4.58 0.24
N ASP A 241 8.45 -3.98 0.05
CA ASP A 241 7.33 -4.67 -0.59
C ASP A 241 7.65 -5.04 -2.04
N GLY A 242 8.21 -4.10 -2.83
CA GLY A 242 8.59 -4.35 -4.22
C GLY A 242 9.57 -5.52 -4.35
N MET A 243 10.59 -5.59 -3.49
CA MET A 243 11.51 -6.73 -3.41
C MET A 243 10.78 -8.01 -2.97
N SER A 244 10.03 -7.95 -1.86
CA SER A 244 9.43 -9.14 -1.28
C SER A 244 8.36 -9.75 -2.19
N TRP A 245 7.63 -8.93 -2.93
CA TRP A 245 6.61 -9.41 -3.88
C TRP A 245 7.24 -10.04 -5.12
N GLY A 246 8.37 -9.50 -5.58
CA GLY A 246 9.08 -10.02 -6.74
C GLY A 246 9.99 -11.21 -6.44
N LEU A 247 10.83 -11.09 -5.42
CA LEU A 247 11.91 -12.05 -5.21
C LEU A 247 11.62 -13.16 -4.21
N TYR A 248 10.79 -12.95 -3.18
CA TYR A 248 10.55 -13.99 -2.17
C TYR A 248 9.93 -15.26 -2.73
N PRO A 249 8.92 -15.23 -3.62
CA PRO A 249 8.42 -16.47 -4.22
C PRO A 249 9.51 -17.27 -4.93
N LEU A 250 10.40 -16.60 -5.67
CA LEU A 250 11.53 -17.21 -6.36
C LEU A 250 12.59 -17.72 -5.38
N PHE A 251 12.90 -16.95 -4.33
CA PHE A 251 13.84 -17.34 -3.29
C PHE A 251 13.38 -18.58 -2.54
N PHE A 252 12.12 -18.65 -2.15
CA PHE A 252 11.56 -19.82 -1.46
C PHE A 252 11.47 -21.04 -2.36
N ALA A 253 11.09 -20.85 -3.63
CA ALA A 253 11.08 -21.93 -4.62
C ALA A 253 12.49 -22.50 -4.88
N ALA A 254 13.52 -21.64 -4.96
CA ALA A 254 14.91 -22.06 -5.07
C ALA A 254 15.40 -22.89 -3.87
N HIS A 255 14.74 -22.77 -2.70
CA HIS A 255 14.95 -23.60 -1.51
C HIS A 255 13.96 -24.77 -1.43
N ALA A 256 13.36 -25.16 -2.56
CA ALA A 256 12.42 -26.29 -2.68
C ALA A 256 11.16 -26.17 -1.78
N LEU A 257 10.75 -24.94 -1.41
CA LEU A 257 9.50 -24.75 -0.67
C LEU A 257 8.30 -24.91 -1.63
N PRO A 258 7.32 -25.78 -1.34
CA PRO A 258 6.12 -25.93 -2.15
C PRO A 258 5.33 -24.62 -2.23
N ILE A 259 4.69 -24.36 -3.39
CA ILE A 259 3.97 -23.11 -3.67
C ILE A 259 2.87 -22.80 -2.64
N GLU A 260 2.21 -23.81 -2.12
CA GLU A 260 1.20 -23.70 -1.05
C GLU A 260 1.82 -23.06 0.22
N ARG A 261 3.02 -23.53 0.61
CA ARG A 261 3.74 -22.97 1.75
C ARG A 261 4.32 -21.60 1.45
N ILE A 262 4.72 -21.32 0.21
CA ILE A 262 5.10 -19.98 -0.23
C ILE A 262 3.92 -19.04 -0.03
N GLY A 263 2.70 -19.44 -0.46
CA GLY A 263 1.47 -18.69 -0.23
C GLY A 263 1.23 -18.38 1.24
N THR A 264 1.49 -19.36 2.13
CA THR A 264 1.36 -19.16 3.58
C THR A 264 2.34 -18.11 4.12
N VAL A 265 3.63 -18.19 3.77
CA VAL A 265 4.62 -17.19 4.18
C VAL A 265 4.23 -15.80 3.66
N LYS A 266 3.79 -15.72 2.40
CA LYS A 266 3.37 -14.46 1.78
C LYS A 266 2.11 -13.86 2.40
N ALA A 267 1.24 -14.68 3.00
CA ALA A 267 0.05 -14.24 3.69
C ALA A 267 0.34 -13.63 5.06
N VAL A 268 1.34 -14.16 5.78
CA VAL A 268 1.64 -13.76 7.17
C VAL A 268 2.01 -12.28 7.27
N TYR A 269 2.87 -11.79 6.38
CA TYR A 269 3.33 -10.41 6.40
C TYR A 269 2.18 -9.39 6.35
N PRO A 270 1.32 -9.37 5.30
CA PRO A 270 0.24 -8.38 5.21
C PRO A 270 -0.87 -8.62 6.26
N ALA A 271 -1.08 -9.86 6.72
CA ALA A 271 -2.03 -10.16 7.78
C ALA A 271 -1.58 -9.54 9.11
N VAL A 272 -0.32 -9.74 9.51
CA VAL A 272 0.27 -9.14 10.72
C VAL A 272 0.26 -7.62 10.63
N TRP A 273 0.67 -7.06 9.48
CA TRP A 273 0.60 -5.63 9.24
C TRP A 273 -0.82 -5.09 9.40
N GLY A 274 -1.81 -5.67 8.70
CA GLY A 274 -3.20 -5.24 8.77
C GLY A 274 -3.77 -5.30 10.20
N LEU A 275 -3.49 -6.37 10.94
CA LEU A 275 -3.97 -6.55 12.32
C LEU A 275 -3.35 -5.55 13.29
N LEU A 276 -2.03 -5.36 13.25
CA LEU A 276 -1.32 -4.60 14.25
C LEU A 276 -1.39 -3.09 14.04
N GLN A 277 -1.63 -2.60 12.82
CA GLN A 277 -1.68 -1.16 12.59
C GLN A 277 -2.84 -0.45 13.29
N VAL A 278 -3.89 -1.17 13.68
CA VAL A 278 -4.99 -0.61 14.47
C VAL A 278 -4.49 -0.15 15.85
N ALA A 279 -3.52 -0.86 16.42
CA ALA A 279 -2.92 -0.55 17.71
C ALA A 279 -1.76 0.45 17.62
N THR A 280 -0.98 0.40 16.53
CA THR A 280 0.25 1.21 16.41
C THR A 280 -0.02 2.69 16.14
N GLY A 281 -1.16 3.05 15.55
CA GLY A 281 -1.58 4.44 15.41
C GLY A 281 -1.62 5.18 16.78
N PRO A 282 -2.46 4.75 17.73
CA PRO A 282 -2.50 5.32 19.09
C PRO A 282 -1.16 5.20 19.84
N LEU A 283 -0.38 4.15 19.60
CA LEU A 283 0.92 3.96 20.23
C LEU A 283 1.91 5.05 19.79
N SER A 284 1.84 5.48 18.54
CA SER A 284 2.69 6.55 17.99
C SER A 284 2.42 7.91 18.65
N ASP A 285 1.21 8.13 19.17
CA ASP A 285 0.88 9.35 19.90
C ASP A 285 1.55 9.40 21.29
N ARG A 286 1.78 8.22 21.90
CA ARG A 286 2.40 8.09 23.22
C ARG A 286 3.94 8.01 23.17
N TRP A 287 4.48 7.24 22.26
CA TRP A 287 5.93 6.96 22.15
C TRP A 287 6.67 7.92 21.22
N GLY A 288 5.92 8.77 20.50
CA GLY A 288 6.47 9.71 19.53
C GLY A 288 6.69 9.08 18.15
N ARG A 289 6.53 9.89 17.10
CA ARG A 289 6.60 9.44 15.69
C ARG A 289 7.98 8.89 15.33
N LYS A 290 9.02 9.65 15.67
CA LYS A 290 10.43 9.36 15.33
C LYS A 290 10.87 7.97 15.80
N GLY A 291 10.65 7.69 17.09
CA GLY A 291 11.10 6.42 17.70
C GLY A 291 10.39 5.23 17.06
N LEU A 292 9.07 5.32 16.89
CA LEU A 292 8.28 4.20 16.35
C LEU A 292 8.63 3.91 14.87
N ILE A 293 8.86 4.94 14.05
CA ILE A 293 9.31 4.76 12.66
C ILE A 293 10.72 4.14 12.63
N ALA A 294 11.67 4.68 13.38
CA ALA A 294 13.05 4.19 13.38
C ALA A 294 13.12 2.71 13.82
N TRP A 295 12.49 2.36 14.96
CA TRP A 295 12.45 0.99 15.44
C TRP A 295 11.67 0.05 14.50
N GLY A 296 10.58 0.51 13.92
CA GLY A 296 9.83 -0.27 12.94
C GLY A 296 10.67 -0.63 11.71
N MET A 297 11.48 0.29 11.19
CA MET A 297 12.41 0.01 10.09
C MET A 297 13.52 -0.97 10.51
N ILE A 298 14.05 -0.84 11.73
CA ILE A 298 15.06 -1.79 12.26
C ILE A 298 14.47 -3.20 12.38
N VAL A 299 13.25 -3.33 12.91
CA VAL A 299 12.54 -4.61 13.02
C VAL A 299 12.31 -5.23 11.64
N GLN A 300 11.88 -4.42 10.64
CA GLN A 300 11.74 -4.90 9.26
C GLN A 300 13.07 -5.41 8.71
N ALA A 301 14.16 -4.65 8.86
CA ALA A 301 15.48 -5.05 8.40
C ALA A 301 15.92 -6.39 9.03
N GLY A 302 15.68 -6.55 10.34
CA GLY A 302 15.94 -7.80 11.05
C GLY A 302 15.12 -8.98 10.49
N GLY A 303 13.85 -8.75 10.18
CA GLY A 303 12.98 -9.77 9.57
C GLY A 303 13.43 -10.16 8.15
N ILE A 304 13.88 -9.19 7.35
CA ILE A 304 14.43 -9.45 6.01
C ILE A 304 15.74 -10.24 6.11
N TRP A 305 16.66 -9.85 7.02
CA TRP A 305 17.90 -10.62 7.23
C TRP A 305 17.65 -12.02 7.77
N LEU A 306 16.71 -12.18 8.71
CA LEU A 306 16.34 -13.50 9.21
C LEU A 306 15.89 -14.44 8.07
N THR A 307 15.13 -13.91 7.13
CA THR A 307 14.63 -14.65 5.96
C THR A 307 15.77 -15.20 5.10
N VAL A 308 16.83 -14.40 4.86
CA VAL A 308 17.91 -14.80 3.95
C VAL A 308 19.04 -15.56 4.67
N LEU A 309 19.29 -15.28 5.95
CA LEU A 309 20.38 -15.90 6.71
C LEU A 309 20.02 -17.28 7.26
N VAL A 310 18.73 -17.53 7.53
CA VAL A 310 18.27 -18.81 8.12
C VAL A 310 17.26 -19.46 7.17
N PRO A 311 17.71 -20.32 6.24
CA PRO A 311 16.84 -20.95 5.24
C PRO A 311 16.00 -22.06 5.85
N SER A 312 15.02 -21.70 6.68
CA SER A 312 14.06 -22.62 7.28
C SER A 312 12.65 -22.04 7.26
N TYR A 313 11.66 -22.91 7.16
CA TYR A 313 10.25 -22.47 7.11
C TYR A 313 9.84 -21.65 8.33
N ALA A 314 10.29 -22.06 9.53
CA ALA A 314 9.99 -21.35 10.77
C ALA A 314 10.62 -19.93 10.76
N ALA A 315 11.86 -19.78 10.29
CA ALA A 315 12.53 -18.50 10.18
C ALA A 315 11.85 -17.60 9.13
N TRP A 316 11.36 -18.14 8.03
CA TRP A 316 10.61 -17.39 7.01
C TRP A 316 9.28 -16.87 7.55
N ILE A 317 8.54 -17.69 8.30
CA ILE A 317 7.32 -17.25 9.00
C ILE A 317 7.65 -16.15 10.02
N LEU A 318 8.66 -16.34 10.86
CA LEU A 318 9.07 -15.33 11.83
C LEU A 318 9.57 -14.04 11.15
N GLY A 319 10.34 -14.16 10.07
CA GLY A 319 10.76 -13.02 9.24
C GLY A 319 9.57 -12.23 8.69
N ALA A 320 8.54 -12.93 8.20
CA ALA A 320 7.30 -12.31 7.73
C ALA A 320 6.53 -11.62 8.86
N VAL A 321 6.48 -12.21 10.06
CA VAL A 321 5.88 -11.59 11.27
C VAL A 321 6.63 -10.31 11.64
N LEU A 322 7.97 -10.35 11.69
CA LEU A 322 8.79 -9.18 12.02
C LEU A 322 8.62 -8.06 10.99
N GLN A 323 8.61 -8.39 9.70
CA GLN A 323 8.34 -7.42 8.64
C GLN A 323 6.95 -6.80 8.81
N GLY A 324 5.91 -7.61 9.08
CA GLY A 324 4.55 -7.14 9.30
C GLY A 324 4.42 -6.23 10.51
N LEU A 325 5.04 -6.60 11.63
CA LEU A 325 5.10 -5.79 12.86
C LEU A 325 5.81 -4.45 12.59
N GLY A 326 6.99 -4.48 11.97
CA GLY A 326 7.74 -3.27 11.66
C GLY A 326 6.95 -2.35 10.72
N THR A 327 6.32 -2.88 9.67
CA THR A 327 5.48 -2.09 8.76
C THR A 327 4.25 -1.51 9.47
N ALA A 328 3.62 -2.24 10.37
CA ALA A 328 2.52 -1.72 11.19
C ALA A 328 2.96 -0.55 12.08
N MET A 329 4.20 -0.57 12.60
CA MET A 329 4.78 0.55 13.36
C MET A 329 5.07 1.77 12.47
N VAL A 330 5.51 1.54 11.24
CA VAL A 330 5.99 2.58 10.31
C VAL A 330 4.85 3.26 9.57
N TYR A 331 3.98 2.50 8.94
CA TYR A 331 3.03 2.99 7.94
C TYR A 331 2.06 4.08 8.45
N PRO A 332 1.25 3.85 9.52
CA PRO A 332 0.35 4.88 10.03
C PRO A 332 1.11 6.05 10.66
N THR A 333 2.28 5.77 11.24
CA THR A 333 3.11 6.76 11.92
C THR A 333 3.75 7.76 10.95
N LEU A 334 4.13 7.32 9.74
CA LEU A 334 4.63 8.20 8.68
C LEU A 334 3.54 9.18 8.20
N LEU A 335 2.30 8.71 8.02
CA LEU A 335 1.19 9.59 7.67
C LEU A 335 0.97 10.67 8.74
N ALA A 336 1.02 10.27 10.02
CA ALA A 336 0.90 11.20 11.14
C ALA A 336 2.09 12.19 11.17
N ALA A 337 3.33 11.72 10.95
CA ALA A 337 4.51 12.58 10.91
C ALA A 337 4.42 13.65 9.80
N ILE A 338 3.91 13.29 8.61
CA ILE A 338 3.67 14.28 7.54
C ILE A 338 2.64 15.33 8.01
N VAL A 339 1.55 14.90 8.64
CA VAL A 339 0.50 15.79 9.16
C VAL A 339 1.05 16.73 10.24
N ASP A 340 1.92 16.25 11.10
CA ASP A 340 2.49 17.03 12.20
C ASP A 340 3.51 18.09 11.72
N HIS A 341 4.25 17.82 10.63
CA HIS A 341 5.32 18.71 10.13
C HIS A 341 4.91 19.57 8.93
N ALA A 342 3.81 19.22 8.23
CA ALA A 342 3.31 20.00 7.11
C ALA A 342 2.43 21.15 7.59
N HIS A 343 2.58 22.33 6.95
CA HIS A 343 1.76 23.50 7.26
C HIS A 343 0.27 23.21 7.01
N PRO A 344 -0.65 23.63 7.89
CA PRO A 344 -2.07 23.31 7.81
C PRO A 344 -2.73 23.60 6.46
N THR A 345 -2.36 24.72 5.82
CA THR A 345 -2.98 25.17 4.56
C THR A 345 -2.63 24.30 3.33
N TRP A 346 -1.54 23.51 3.35
CA TRP A 346 -1.13 22.62 2.26
C TRP A 346 -0.79 21.17 2.69
N ARG A 347 -1.22 20.80 3.91
CA ARG A 347 -1.03 19.47 4.48
C ARG A 347 -1.51 18.33 3.58
N ALA A 348 -2.70 18.51 2.96
CA ALA A 348 -3.23 17.52 2.03
C ALA A 348 -2.33 17.33 0.80
N SER A 349 -1.75 18.42 0.27
CA SER A 349 -0.80 18.35 -0.84
C SER A 349 0.50 17.65 -0.43
N SER A 350 1.01 17.89 0.80
CA SER A 350 2.18 17.16 1.31
C SER A 350 1.91 15.67 1.47
N LEU A 351 0.74 15.28 1.94
CA LEU A 351 0.33 13.87 1.98
C LEU A 351 0.31 13.24 0.57
N GLY A 352 -0.11 14.00 -0.44
CA GLY A 352 -0.06 13.57 -1.84
C GLY A 352 1.39 13.32 -2.31
N VAL A 353 2.31 14.25 -2.00
CA VAL A 353 3.75 14.10 -2.32
C VAL A 353 4.35 12.90 -1.58
N TYR A 354 4.06 12.74 -0.30
CA TYR A 354 4.50 11.56 0.46
C TYR A 354 4.00 10.26 -0.16
N ARG A 355 2.71 10.19 -0.52
CA ARG A 355 2.13 9.00 -1.18
C ARG A 355 2.79 8.71 -2.52
N PHE A 356 3.13 9.73 -3.29
CA PHE A 356 3.90 9.56 -4.53
C PHE A 356 5.23 8.86 -4.27
N TRP A 357 6.06 9.36 -3.33
CA TRP A 357 7.34 8.75 -2.99
C TRP A 357 7.17 7.33 -2.44
N ARG A 358 6.22 7.13 -1.54
CA ARG A 358 5.91 5.82 -0.97
C ARG A 358 5.54 4.82 -2.07
N ASP A 359 4.61 5.16 -2.95
CA ASP A 359 4.12 4.24 -3.98
C ASP A 359 5.17 3.99 -5.08
N LEU A 360 6.03 4.97 -5.36
CA LEU A 360 7.20 4.81 -6.22
C LEU A 360 8.19 3.79 -5.63
N GLY A 361 8.21 3.62 -4.31
CA GLY A 361 9.00 2.61 -3.62
C GLY A 361 8.79 1.19 -4.16
N TYR A 362 7.57 0.81 -4.54
CA TYR A 362 7.29 -0.50 -5.16
C TYR A 362 8.12 -0.69 -6.43
N ALA A 363 8.10 0.31 -7.32
CA ALA A 363 8.84 0.27 -8.58
C ALA A 363 10.35 0.27 -8.37
N VAL A 364 10.84 1.15 -7.50
CA VAL A 364 12.27 1.24 -7.17
C VAL A 364 12.75 -0.07 -6.53
N GLY A 365 11.97 -0.64 -5.62
CA GLY A 365 12.31 -1.89 -4.94
C GLY A 365 12.37 -3.08 -5.89
N ALA A 366 11.39 -3.23 -6.75
CA ALA A 366 11.35 -4.30 -7.75
C ALA A 366 12.50 -4.18 -8.76
N LEU A 367 12.72 -2.97 -9.30
CA LEU A 367 13.79 -2.74 -10.27
C LEU A 367 15.18 -2.93 -9.65
N LEU A 368 15.44 -2.28 -8.51
CA LEU A 368 16.73 -2.36 -7.82
C LEU A 368 17.06 -3.80 -7.42
N SER A 369 16.11 -4.47 -6.76
CA SER A 369 16.33 -5.84 -6.30
C SER A 369 16.41 -6.83 -7.46
N GLY A 370 15.67 -6.62 -8.55
CA GLY A 370 15.78 -7.42 -9.77
C GLY A 370 17.16 -7.29 -10.41
N LEU A 371 17.66 -6.07 -10.62
CA LEU A 371 18.99 -5.79 -11.17
C LEU A 371 20.11 -6.41 -10.31
N ILE A 372 20.04 -6.27 -9.00
CA ILE A 372 21.03 -6.89 -8.10
C ILE A 372 20.93 -8.41 -8.14
N ALA A 373 19.72 -8.96 -8.20
CA ALA A 373 19.54 -10.40 -8.28
C ALA A 373 20.09 -11.00 -9.59
N ASP A 374 19.94 -10.29 -10.70
CA ASP A 374 20.51 -10.70 -11.99
C ASP A 374 22.05 -10.61 -11.97
N ALA A 375 22.63 -9.61 -11.29
CA ALA A 375 24.07 -9.40 -11.26
C ALA A 375 24.81 -10.32 -10.27
N ILE A 376 24.29 -10.50 -9.07
CA ILE A 376 24.99 -11.16 -7.94
C ILE A 376 24.12 -12.11 -7.13
N GLY A 377 22.90 -12.41 -7.60
CA GLY A 377 21.99 -13.43 -7.03
C GLY A 377 20.93 -12.91 -6.06
N LEU A 378 19.90 -13.76 -5.85
CA LEU A 378 18.71 -13.43 -5.03
C LEU A 378 19.07 -13.08 -3.58
N GLY A 379 19.96 -13.84 -2.96
CA GLY A 379 20.37 -13.59 -1.57
C GLY A 379 21.02 -12.21 -1.40
N ALA A 380 21.90 -11.83 -2.32
CA ALA A 380 22.56 -10.52 -2.29
C ALA A 380 21.56 -9.36 -2.44
N ALA A 381 20.56 -9.48 -3.31
CA ALA A 381 19.51 -8.50 -3.45
C ALA A 381 18.72 -8.30 -2.14
N ILE A 382 18.36 -9.40 -1.47
CA ILE A 382 17.66 -9.37 -0.18
C ILE A 382 18.53 -8.72 0.90
N HIS A 383 19.83 -9.02 0.96
CA HIS A 383 20.77 -8.39 1.90
C HIS A 383 20.87 -6.87 1.70
N VAL A 384 20.98 -6.43 0.45
CA VAL A 384 21.07 -4.98 0.12
C VAL A 384 19.79 -4.26 0.54
N VAL A 385 18.61 -4.83 0.28
CA VAL A 385 17.34 -4.23 0.69
C VAL A 385 17.23 -4.17 2.21
N ALA A 386 17.65 -5.21 2.94
CA ALA A 386 17.70 -5.19 4.40
C ALA A 386 18.63 -4.07 4.93
N ALA A 387 19.80 -3.91 4.31
CA ALA A 387 20.75 -2.85 4.69
C ALA A 387 20.19 -1.44 4.41
N LEU A 388 19.53 -1.24 3.27
CA LEU A 388 18.84 0.03 2.95
C LEU A 388 17.71 0.32 3.94
N THR A 389 16.99 -0.70 4.38
CA THR A 389 15.92 -0.57 5.38
C THR A 389 16.48 -0.15 6.73
N LEU A 390 17.56 -0.79 7.18
CA LEU A 390 18.26 -0.40 8.40
C LEU A 390 18.77 1.04 8.29
N ALA A 391 19.46 1.38 7.19
CA ALA A 391 20.00 2.73 6.96
C ALA A 391 18.88 3.78 7.00
N SER A 392 17.73 3.50 6.37
CA SER A 392 16.56 4.38 6.41
C SER A 392 16.05 4.61 7.84
N GLY A 393 15.98 3.56 8.65
CA GLY A 393 15.60 3.66 10.07
C GLY A 393 16.60 4.53 10.87
N LEU A 394 17.89 4.34 10.63
CA LEU A 394 18.95 5.14 11.26
C LEU A 394 18.87 6.62 10.82
N VAL A 395 18.62 6.89 9.55
CA VAL A 395 18.40 8.25 9.03
C VAL A 395 17.22 8.91 9.75
N VAL A 396 16.07 8.24 9.87
CA VAL A 396 14.94 8.77 10.64
C VAL A 396 15.36 9.05 12.08
N GLY A 397 16.04 8.09 12.72
CA GLY A 397 16.54 8.23 14.08
C GLY A 397 17.53 9.40 14.27
N ALA A 398 18.31 9.73 13.23
CA ALA A 398 19.28 10.83 13.30
C ALA A 398 18.62 12.20 13.06
N ILE A 399 17.87 12.35 11.93
CA ILE A 399 17.51 13.67 11.42
C ILE A 399 16.08 14.11 11.66
N MET A 400 15.11 13.19 11.89
CA MET A 400 13.73 13.57 12.15
C MET A 400 13.64 14.31 13.49
N ARG A 401 12.98 15.47 13.47
CA ARG A 401 12.76 16.28 14.68
C ARG A 401 11.42 15.90 15.31
N GLY A 402 11.28 16.05 16.62
CA GLY A 402 9.97 15.98 17.28
C GLY A 402 9.02 17.09 16.76
N PRO A 403 7.72 16.95 16.94
CA PRO A 403 6.79 18.04 16.63
C PRO A 403 7.20 19.29 17.41
N ALA A 404 7.08 20.47 16.77
CA ALA A 404 7.32 21.74 17.46
C ALA A 404 6.39 21.81 18.71
N PRO A 405 6.88 22.25 19.87
CA PRO A 405 6.02 22.46 21.02
C PRO A 405 4.86 23.37 20.60
N ALA A 406 3.64 22.99 20.99
CA ALA A 406 2.47 23.83 20.75
C ALA A 406 2.75 25.22 21.36
N PRO A 407 2.41 26.33 20.67
CA PRO A 407 2.53 27.66 21.26
C PRO A 407 1.79 27.64 22.59
N ILE A 408 2.49 28.01 23.66
CA ILE A 408 1.88 28.17 24.99
C ILE A 408 0.76 29.20 24.79
N ALA A 409 -0.48 28.76 24.90
CA ALA A 409 -1.62 29.68 24.94
C ALA A 409 -1.38 30.59 26.15
N THR A 410 -0.87 31.79 25.92
CA THR A 410 -0.90 32.84 26.90
C THR A 410 -2.35 33.12 27.23
N ARG A 411 -2.74 32.76 28.45
CA ARG A 411 -4.05 33.03 29.04
C ARG A 411 -4.29 34.53 29.17
#